data_2dc42ce01e8dbcdda6bbcf7d3519e1b6
#
_entry.id   2dc42ce01e8dbcdda6bbcf7d3519e1b6
#
_cell.length_a   1.000
_cell.length_b   1.000
_cell.length_c   1.000
_cell.angle_alpha   90.00
_cell.angle_beta   90.00
_cell.angle_gamma   90.00
#
_symmetry.space_group_name_H-M   'P 1'
#
loop_
_entity.id
_entity.type
_entity.pdbx_description
1 polymer ?
#
loop_
_entity_poly.entity_id
_entity_poly.type
_entity_poly.pdbx_seq_one_letter_code
_entity_poly.pdbx_strand_id
1 'polypeptide(L)'
;MAPLLRVYGALLLVQLLFGLHYLTTQLVVERINPVEWAAMRISIAGVILLLLHRHSIMRWPVGAEWRQVALLAALGVVVNAVFFAMGMERTTPAHGALIMCMVPVLTLAFAVALGYERASRAQQAALVLALAGALVLLEADRFRLTGAYLIGDFLVFISATSFALFLVLSRQAVDRHGAMGLTALVMGASAVAMAPLSLWSGIAHADTWSSLPQYVLLAAAYTIIFATVVTYSLNYYALGRVPSSQVALFIYLQPLIATSTSIAVGRDVLTLRLLVSAALTLGGIALTALSYRSESKGNGNPP
;
A
#
# COMPACT_ATOMS: atom_id res chain seq x y z
N MET A 1 1.03 0.53 26.45
CA MET A 1 2.23 0.77 25.61
C MET A 1 2.56 -0.40 24.67
N ALA A 2 2.53 -1.64 25.14
CA ALA A 2 2.84 -2.81 24.30
C ALA A 2 1.96 -2.98 23.02
N PRO A 3 0.63 -2.73 23.00
CA PRO A 3 -0.17 -2.93 21.80
C PRO A 3 0.16 -1.92 20.68
N LEU A 4 0.34 -0.62 21.00
CA LEU A 4 0.71 0.39 20.00
C LEU A 4 2.10 0.16 19.40
N LEU A 5 3.07 -0.29 20.20
CA LEU A 5 4.40 -0.62 19.70
C LEU A 5 4.35 -1.76 18.69
N ARG A 6 3.47 -2.76 18.90
CA ARG A 6 3.25 -3.85 17.92
C ARG A 6 2.62 -3.34 16.63
N VAL A 7 1.66 -2.41 16.71
CA VAL A 7 1.03 -1.82 15.52
C VAL A 7 2.05 -1.03 14.68
N TYR A 8 2.85 -0.18 15.32
CA TYR A 8 3.87 0.59 14.62
C TYR A 8 5.00 -0.30 14.09
N GLY A 9 5.38 -1.34 14.83
CA GLY A 9 6.30 -2.35 14.32
C GLY A 9 5.77 -3.08 13.10
N ALA A 10 4.48 -3.44 13.09
CA ALA A 10 3.82 -4.03 11.92
C ALA A 10 3.82 -3.06 10.72
N LEU A 11 3.49 -1.78 10.94
CA LEU A 11 3.52 -0.77 9.87
C LEU A 11 4.93 -0.51 9.34
N LEU A 12 5.94 -0.48 10.20
CA LEU A 12 7.34 -0.39 9.76
C LEU A 12 7.75 -1.59 8.91
N LEU A 13 7.37 -2.81 9.33
CA LEU A 13 7.62 -4.02 8.56
C LEU A 13 6.92 -3.98 7.20
N VAL A 14 5.67 -3.53 7.15
CA VAL A 14 4.93 -3.32 5.89
C VAL A 14 5.70 -2.42 4.94
N GLN A 15 6.20 -1.27 5.42
CA GLN A 15 6.92 -0.34 4.56
C GLN A 15 8.29 -0.87 4.12
N LEU A 16 8.97 -1.63 4.98
CA LEU A 16 10.21 -2.34 4.61
C LEU A 16 9.95 -3.34 3.46
N LEU A 17 8.91 -4.15 3.60
CA LEU A 17 8.53 -5.12 2.58
C LEU A 17 8.09 -4.44 1.27
N PHE A 18 7.36 -3.32 1.34
CA PHE A 18 7.01 -2.55 0.16
C PHE A 18 8.20 -1.80 -0.46
N GLY A 19 9.14 -1.30 0.33
CA GLY A 19 10.37 -0.69 -0.19
C GLY A 19 11.18 -1.67 -1.04
N LEU A 20 11.34 -2.90 -0.56
CA LEU A 20 12.00 -3.98 -1.33
C LEU A 20 11.14 -4.46 -2.52
N HIS A 21 9.82 -4.33 -2.45
CA HIS A 21 8.89 -4.73 -3.50
C HIS A 21 9.13 -3.98 -4.82
N TYR A 22 9.55 -2.72 -4.78
CA TYR A 22 9.86 -1.97 -6.00
C TYR A 22 10.93 -2.68 -6.85
N LEU A 23 12.03 -3.10 -6.21
CA LEU A 23 13.12 -3.80 -6.90
C LEU A 23 12.69 -5.18 -7.40
N THR A 24 11.99 -5.95 -6.57
CA THR A 24 11.56 -7.31 -6.94
C THR A 24 10.50 -7.31 -8.02
N THR A 25 9.57 -6.33 -8.00
CA THR A 25 8.57 -6.19 -9.05
C THR A 25 9.21 -5.84 -10.39
N GLN A 26 10.19 -4.93 -10.41
CA GLN A 26 10.89 -4.57 -11.64
C GLN A 26 11.49 -5.79 -12.32
N LEU A 27 12.15 -6.68 -11.57
CA LEU A 27 12.73 -7.93 -12.12
C LEU A 27 11.69 -8.82 -12.80
N VAL A 28 10.45 -8.82 -12.30
CA VAL A 28 9.36 -9.63 -12.87
C VAL A 28 8.76 -8.96 -14.10
N VAL A 29 8.43 -7.66 -14.02
CA VAL A 29 7.74 -6.96 -15.12
C VAL A 29 8.64 -6.65 -16.32
N GLU A 30 9.96 -6.78 -16.19
CA GLU A 30 10.88 -6.78 -17.34
C GLU A 30 10.70 -8.01 -18.24
N ARG A 31 10.04 -9.07 -17.75
CA ARG A 31 9.85 -10.36 -18.46
C ARG A 31 8.39 -10.70 -18.72
N ILE A 32 7.48 -10.13 -17.96
CA ILE A 32 6.06 -10.45 -17.96
C ILE A 32 5.27 -9.15 -18.03
N ASN A 33 4.17 -9.16 -18.77
CA ASN A 33 3.26 -8.00 -18.82
C ASN A 33 2.82 -7.60 -17.41
N PRO A 34 2.96 -6.32 -17.01
CA PRO A 34 2.67 -5.84 -15.65
C PRO A 34 1.25 -6.12 -15.18
N VAL A 35 0.25 -6.01 -16.08
CA VAL A 35 -1.18 -6.23 -15.73
C VAL A 35 -1.45 -7.73 -15.51
N GLU A 36 -0.87 -8.58 -16.36
CA GLU A 36 -0.97 -10.05 -16.21
C GLU A 36 -0.29 -10.50 -14.93
N TRP A 37 0.91 -9.96 -14.65
CA TRP A 37 1.61 -10.23 -13.39
C TRP A 37 0.78 -9.79 -12.18
N ALA A 38 0.18 -8.60 -12.21
CA ALA A 38 -0.69 -8.13 -11.16
C ALA A 38 -1.87 -9.08 -10.93
N ALA A 39 -2.51 -9.56 -12.01
CA ALA A 39 -3.62 -10.52 -11.93
C ALA A 39 -3.19 -11.85 -11.31
N MET A 40 -2.08 -12.43 -11.75
CA MET A 40 -1.56 -13.69 -11.20
C MET A 40 -1.18 -13.55 -9.73
N ARG A 41 -0.45 -12.50 -9.38
CA ARG A 41 -0.05 -12.21 -8.00
C ARG A 41 -1.25 -12.09 -7.07
N ILE A 42 -2.26 -11.31 -7.47
CA ILE A 42 -3.48 -11.09 -6.68
C ILE A 42 -4.28 -12.39 -6.56
N SER A 43 -4.43 -13.16 -7.64
CA SER A 43 -5.16 -14.43 -7.62
C SER A 43 -4.51 -15.43 -6.68
N ILE A 44 -3.20 -15.63 -6.77
CA ILE A 44 -2.46 -16.57 -5.92
C ILE A 44 -2.48 -16.10 -4.46
N ALA A 45 -2.15 -14.82 -4.20
CA ALA A 45 -2.15 -14.28 -2.84
C ALA A 45 -3.54 -14.30 -2.20
N GLY A 46 -4.58 -14.01 -2.99
CA GLY A 46 -5.96 -14.04 -2.52
C GLY A 46 -6.43 -15.44 -2.13
N VAL A 47 -6.06 -16.46 -2.91
CA VAL A 47 -6.33 -17.87 -2.55
C VAL A 47 -5.57 -18.23 -1.27
N ILE A 48 -4.29 -17.89 -1.16
CA ILE A 48 -3.49 -18.16 0.04
C ILE A 48 -4.14 -17.48 1.27
N LEU A 49 -4.48 -16.20 1.19
CA LEU A 49 -5.09 -15.46 2.29
C LEU A 49 -6.46 -15.99 2.68
N LEU A 50 -7.27 -16.38 1.70
CA LEU A 50 -8.57 -17.02 1.95
C LEU A 50 -8.39 -18.34 2.71
N LEU A 51 -7.46 -19.17 2.30
CA LEU A 51 -7.19 -20.46 2.96
C LEU A 51 -6.60 -20.28 4.36
N LEU A 52 -5.66 -19.36 4.54
CA LEU A 52 -5.01 -19.07 5.83
C LEU A 52 -6.00 -18.51 6.86
N HIS A 53 -6.88 -17.62 6.43
CA HIS A 53 -7.75 -16.87 7.34
C HIS A 53 -9.22 -17.27 7.26
N ARG A 54 -9.58 -18.37 6.56
CA ARG A 54 -10.97 -18.85 6.46
C ARG A 54 -11.65 -19.06 7.81
N HIS A 55 -10.89 -19.53 8.81
CA HIS A 55 -11.39 -19.75 10.16
C HIS A 55 -11.54 -18.44 10.97
N SER A 56 -10.95 -17.34 10.50
CA SER A 56 -11.13 -16.01 11.08
C SER A 56 -12.35 -15.28 10.52
N ILE A 57 -13.02 -15.83 9.52
CA ILE A 57 -14.30 -15.32 9.01
C ILE A 57 -15.36 -15.69 10.04
N MET A 58 -15.67 -14.74 10.93
CA MET A 58 -16.65 -14.96 12.01
C MET A 58 -18.04 -15.26 11.46
N ARG A 59 -18.40 -14.61 10.37
CA ARG A 59 -19.60 -14.89 9.57
C ARG A 59 -19.38 -14.47 8.12
N TRP A 60 -19.99 -15.19 7.22
CA TRP A 60 -20.01 -14.79 5.81
C TRP A 60 -20.90 -13.56 5.63
N PRO A 61 -20.51 -12.64 4.72
CA PRO A 61 -21.32 -11.48 4.41
C PRO A 61 -22.71 -11.89 3.88
N VAL A 62 -23.73 -11.12 4.22
CA VAL A 62 -25.11 -11.37 3.78
C VAL A 62 -25.65 -10.13 3.04
N GLY A 63 -26.31 -10.33 1.90
CA GLY A 63 -26.97 -9.28 1.16
C GLY A 63 -26.05 -8.11 0.82
N ALA A 64 -26.36 -6.93 1.40
CA ALA A 64 -25.62 -5.68 1.12
C ALA A 64 -24.15 -5.69 1.59
N GLU A 65 -23.76 -6.56 2.52
CA GLU A 65 -22.39 -6.64 3.00
C GLU A 65 -21.43 -7.12 1.89
N TRP A 66 -21.91 -7.98 0.98
CA TRP A 66 -21.13 -8.37 -0.20
C TRP A 66 -20.80 -7.19 -1.12
N ARG A 67 -21.66 -6.19 -1.19
CA ARG A 67 -21.36 -4.94 -1.94
C ARG A 67 -20.20 -4.19 -1.29
N GLN A 68 -20.12 -4.15 0.03
CA GLN A 68 -18.99 -3.55 0.74
C GLN A 68 -17.70 -4.31 0.49
N VAL A 69 -17.70 -5.64 0.59
CA VAL A 69 -16.52 -6.48 0.28
C VAL A 69 -16.09 -6.30 -1.17
N ALA A 70 -17.03 -6.33 -2.13
CA ALA A 70 -16.75 -6.12 -3.54
C ALA A 70 -16.18 -4.71 -3.82
N LEU A 71 -16.72 -3.68 -3.18
CA LEU A 71 -16.19 -2.31 -3.29
C LEU A 71 -14.76 -2.21 -2.76
N LEU A 72 -14.48 -2.82 -1.61
CA LEU A 72 -13.13 -2.83 -1.04
C LEU A 72 -12.15 -3.63 -1.91
N ALA A 73 -12.58 -4.76 -2.48
CA ALA A 73 -11.80 -5.54 -3.43
C ALA A 73 -11.51 -4.74 -4.71
N ALA A 74 -12.53 -4.08 -5.25
CA ALA A 74 -12.40 -3.23 -6.43
C ALA A 74 -11.43 -2.06 -6.16
N LEU A 75 -11.66 -1.27 -5.10
CA LEU A 75 -10.85 -0.08 -4.83
C LEU A 75 -9.41 -0.42 -4.40
N GLY A 76 -9.28 -1.28 -3.39
CA GLY A 76 -7.99 -1.49 -2.72
C GLY A 76 -7.06 -2.43 -3.45
N VAL A 77 -7.59 -3.28 -4.33
CA VAL A 77 -6.80 -4.33 -4.95
C VAL A 77 -6.87 -4.24 -6.48
N VAL A 78 -8.07 -4.38 -7.08
CA VAL A 78 -8.20 -4.49 -8.54
C VAL A 78 -7.89 -3.16 -9.22
N VAL A 79 -8.65 -2.10 -8.92
CA VAL A 79 -8.45 -0.76 -9.53
C VAL A 79 -7.06 -0.23 -9.19
N ASN A 80 -6.67 -0.32 -7.91
CA ASN A 80 -5.35 0.10 -7.47
C ASN A 80 -4.24 -0.57 -8.30
N ALA A 81 -4.22 -1.90 -8.38
CA ALA A 81 -3.14 -2.63 -9.04
C ALA A 81 -3.13 -2.44 -10.57
N VAL A 82 -4.31 -2.49 -11.20
CA VAL A 82 -4.43 -2.38 -12.67
C VAL A 82 -4.08 -0.97 -13.14
N PHE A 83 -4.65 0.06 -12.52
CA PHE A 83 -4.37 1.46 -12.91
C PHE A 83 -2.94 1.87 -12.57
N PHE A 84 -2.35 1.35 -11.48
CA PHE A 84 -0.94 1.53 -11.18
C PHE A 84 -0.06 0.92 -12.27
N ALA A 85 -0.29 -0.35 -12.64
CA ALA A 85 0.49 -1.03 -13.67
C ALA A 85 0.40 -0.32 -15.03
N MET A 86 -0.84 -0.01 -15.49
CA MET A 86 -1.08 0.74 -16.73
C MET A 86 -0.47 2.14 -16.73
N GLY A 87 -0.49 2.80 -15.57
CA GLY A 87 0.11 4.12 -15.39
C GLY A 87 1.62 4.05 -15.48
N MET A 88 2.25 3.10 -14.78
CA MET A 88 3.70 2.93 -14.77
C MET A 88 4.31 2.56 -16.14
N GLU A 89 3.53 1.96 -17.04
CA GLU A 89 3.93 1.76 -18.44
C GLU A 89 4.07 3.09 -19.22
N ARG A 90 3.41 4.16 -18.77
CA ARG A 90 3.27 5.44 -19.48
C ARG A 90 3.83 6.63 -18.73
N THR A 91 4.45 6.41 -17.57
CA THR A 91 5.10 7.46 -16.78
C THR A 91 6.45 6.97 -16.25
N THR A 92 7.17 7.84 -15.53
CA THR A 92 8.45 7.49 -14.92
C THR A 92 8.27 6.99 -13.48
N PRO A 93 9.19 6.17 -12.95
CA PRO A 93 9.17 5.78 -11.55
C PRO A 93 9.13 6.97 -10.57
N ALA A 94 9.83 8.06 -10.92
CA ALA A 94 9.84 9.27 -10.11
C ALA A 94 8.46 9.94 -10.06
N HIS A 95 7.77 10.06 -11.20
CA HIS A 95 6.40 10.59 -11.27
C HIS A 95 5.43 9.70 -10.48
N GLY A 96 5.51 8.38 -10.70
CA GLY A 96 4.68 7.43 -9.96
C GLY A 96 4.86 7.54 -8.45
N ALA A 97 6.10 7.62 -7.98
CA ALA A 97 6.41 7.76 -6.56
C ALA A 97 5.88 9.08 -5.96
N LEU A 98 6.04 10.21 -6.69
CA LEU A 98 5.51 11.51 -6.26
C LEU A 98 3.98 11.50 -6.15
N ILE A 99 3.30 10.88 -7.12
CA ILE A 99 1.83 10.79 -7.10
C ILE A 99 1.37 9.88 -5.95
N MET A 100 2.05 8.76 -5.71
CA MET A 100 1.74 7.88 -4.58
C MET A 100 1.95 8.56 -3.21
N CYS A 101 2.82 9.56 -3.11
CA CYS A 101 2.92 10.40 -1.91
C CYS A 101 1.65 11.21 -1.61
N MET A 102 0.69 11.31 -2.54
CA MET A 102 -0.61 11.90 -2.27
C MET A 102 -1.55 10.98 -1.46
N VAL A 103 -1.26 9.68 -1.39
CA VAL A 103 -2.13 8.72 -0.67
C VAL A 103 -2.41 9.13 0.76
N PRO A 104 -1.43 9.48 1.61
CA PRO A 104 -1.73 9.89 2.99
C PRO A 104 -2.56 11.18 3.07
N VAL A 105 -2.32 12.15 2.16
CA VAL A 105 -3.09 13.39 2.06
C VAL A 105 -4.55 13.08 1.71
N LEU A 106 -4.76 12.28 0.66
CA LEU A 106 -6.09 11.85 0.22
C LEU A 106 -6.81 11.03 1.29
N THR A 107 -6.09 10.14 1.99
CA THR A 107 -6.67 9.33 3.06
C THR A 107 -7.21 10.21 4.18
N LEU A 108 -6.43 11.20 4.66
CA LEU A 108 -6.90 12.13 5.68
C LEU A 108 -8.07 12.97 5.17
N ALA A 109 -7.99 13.49 3.93
CA ALA A 109 -9.05 14.28 3.32
C ALA A 109 -10.36 13.49 3.23
N PHE A 110 -10.33 12.24 2.75
CA PHE A 110 -11.52 11.39 2.68
C PHE A 110 -12.03 10.99 4.05
N ALA A 111 -11.14 10.67 5.01
CA ALA A 111 -11.55 10.31 6.36
C ALA A 111 -12.28 11.47 7.05
N VAL A 112 -11.83 12.71 6.85
CA VAL A 112 -12.49 13.92 7.37
C VAL A 112 -13.78 14.22 6.61
N ALA A 113 -13.77 14.17 5.28
CA ALA A 113 -14.94 14.46 4.45
C ALA A 113 -16.11 13.47 4.72
N LEU A 114 -15.79 12.20 4.99
CA LEU A 114 -16.77 11.18 5.36
C LEU A 114 -17.14 11.19 6.84
N GLY A 115 -16.55 12.07 7.64
CA GLY A 115 -16.84 12.20 9.08
C GLY A 115 -16.26 11.07 9.95
N TYR A 116 -15.29 10.31 9.45
CA TYR A 116 -14.70 9.17 10.16
C TYR A 116 -13.52 9.57 11.05
N GLU A 117 -12.84 10.64 10.70
CA GLU A 117 -11.74 11.20 11.48
C GLU A 117 -11.90 12.72 11.62
N ARG A 118 -11.33 13.27 12.69
CA ARG A 118 -11.17 14.70 12.88
C ARG A 118 -9.68 15.02 12.78
N ALA A 119 -9.31 15.86 11.83
CA ALA A 119 -7.91 16.28 11.65
C ALA A 119 -7.49 17.22 12.78
N SER A 120 -6.72 16.75 13.73
CA SER A 120 -6.08 17.62 14.71
C SER A 120 -4.94 18.43 14.06
N ARG A 121 -4.60 19.59 14.65
CA ARG A 121 -3.46 20.41 14.15
C ARG A 121 -2.15 19.61 14.16
N ALA A 122 -1.97 18.74 15.14
CA ALA A 122 -0.79 17.89 15.23
C ALA A 122 -0.72 16.87 14.09
N GLN A 123 -1.86 16.24 13.72
CA GLN A 123 -1.94 15.33 12.56
C GLN A 123 -1.65 16.06 11.25
N GLN A 124 -2.20 17.27 11.07
CA GLN A 124 -1.92 18.10 9.89
C GLN A 124 -0.43 18.46 9.80
N ALA A 125 0.18 18.91 10.91
CA ALA A 125 1.60 19.24 10.96
C ALA A 125 2.47 17.98 10.68
N ALA A 126 2.13 16.84 11.24
CA ALA A 126 2.82 15.57 11.00
C ALA A 126 2.75 15.16 9.52
N LEU A 127 1.58 15.30 8.91
CA LEU A 127 1.38 15.00 7.48
C LEU A 127 2.22 15.92 6.59
N VAL A 128 2.18 17.22 6.85
CA VAL A 128 2.97 18.22 6.09
C VAL A 128 4.46 17.95 6.24
N LEU A 129 4.93 17.65 7.45
CA LEU A 129 6.34 17.36 7.72
C LEU A 129 6.82 16.12 6.99
N ALA A 130 6.05 15.01 7.06
CA ALA A 130 6.39 13.78 6.40
C ALA A 130 6.30 13.88 4.86
N LEU A 131 5.30 14.59 4.34
CA LEU A 131 5.18 14.91 2.91
C LEU A 131 6.38 15.73 2.43
N ALA A 132 6.76 16.79 3.16
CA ALA A 132 7.92 17.61 2.82
C ALA A 132 9.21 16.74 2.73
N GLY A 133 9.39 15.81 3.66
CA GLY A 133 10.50 14.85 3.60
C GLY A 133 10.48 13.99 2.33
N ALA A 134 9.34 13.43 1.97
CA ALA A 134 9.21 12.63 0.74
C ALA A 134 9.45 13.48 -0.52
N LEU A 135 8.91 14.70 -0.59
CA LEU A 135 9.10 15.61 -1.73
C LEU A 135 10.55 16.04 -1.90
N VAL A 136 11.28 16.28 -0.79
CA VAL A 136 12.72 16.58 -0.81
C VAL A 136 13.51 15.40 -1.39
N LEU A 137 13.21 14.18 -0.98
CA LEU A 137 13.91 12.97 -1.47
C LEU A 137 13.66 12.73 -2.96
N LEU A 138 12.41 12.85 -3.38
CA LEU A 138 11.97 12.56 -4.74
C LEU A 138 12.24 13.72 -5.74
N GLU A 139 12.98 14.74 -5.32
CA GLU A 139 13.33 15.90 -6.16
C GLU A 139 12.10 16.54 -6.82
N ALA A 140 11.04 16.77 -6.03
CA ALA A 140 9.78 17.31 -6.55
C ALA A 140 9.93 18.67 -7.25
N ASP A 141 11.00 19.40 -6.98
CA ASP A 141 11.40 20.63 -7.68
C ASP A 141 11.75 20.40 -9.16
N ARG A 142 12.09 19.16 -9.54
CA ARG A 142 12.38 18.75 -10.93
C ARG A 142 11.18 18.13 -11.64
N PHE A 143 10.07 17.97 -10.92
CA PHE A 143 8.85 17.39 -11.50
C PHE A 143 8.28 18.33 -12.58
N ARG A 144 8.04 17.77 -13.76
CA ARG A 144 7.45 18.50 -14.89
C ARG A 144 6.27 17.72 -15.46
N LEU A 145 5.12 18.34 -15.46
CA LEU A 145 3.95 17.85 -16.20
C LEU A 145 4.23 18.01 -17.69
N THR A 146 4.65 16.95 -18.34
CA THR A 146 4.83 16.90 -19.80
C THR A 146 3.68 16.12 -20.42
N GLY A 147 3.22 16.53 -21.59
CA GLY A 147 2.13 15.83 -22.32
C GLY A 147 2.43 14.34 -22.54
N ALA A 148 3.71 13.97 -22.63
CA ALA A 148 4.14 12.58 -22.81
C ALA A 148 3.76 11.66 -21.64
N TYR A 149 3.74 12.17 -20.40
CA TYR A 149 3.49 11.37 -19.19
C TYR A 149 2.09 11.59 -18.59
N LEU A 150 1.32 12.57 -19.09
CA LEU A 150 0.08 13.02 -18.49
C LEU A 150 -0.94 11.87 -18.29
N ILE A 151 -1.08 10.99 -19.27
CA ILE A 151 -1.99 9.84 -19.19
C ILE A 151 -1.52 8.86 -18.12
N GLY A 152 -0.21 8.55 -18.07
CA GLY A 152 0.38 7.69 -17.06
C GLY A 152 0.21 8.24 -15.65
N ASP A 153 0.51 9.53 -15.48
CA ASP A 153 0.37 10.24 -14.20
C ASP A 153 -1.09 10.23 -13.72
N PHE A 154 -2.05 10.45 -14.63
CA PHE A 154 -3.47 10.41 -14.30
C PHE A 154 -3.93 8.99 -13.86
N LEU A 155 -3.45 7.94 -14.53
CA LEU A 155 -3.77 6.55 -14.15
C LEU A 155 -3.19 6.21 -12.77
N VAL A 156 -1.95 6.64 -12.48
CA VAL A 156 -1.35 6.48 -11.13
C VAL A 156 -2.14 7.28 -10.09
N PHE A 157 -2.64 8.47 -10.43
CA PHE A 157 -3.46 9.25 -9.52
C PHE A 157 -4.81 8.58 -9.21
N ILE A 158 -5.45 7.93 -10.19
CA ILE A 158 -6.64 7.10 -9.96
C ILE A 158 -6.30 5.96 -9.01
N SER A 159 -5.17 5.28 -9.20
CA SER A 159 -4.69 4.23 -8.31
C SER A 159 -4.51 4.74 -6.88
N ALA A 160 -3.80 5.86 -6.69
CA ALA A 160 -3.57 6.46 -5.38
C ALA A 160 -4.89 6.86 -4.69
N THR A 161 -5.82 7.46 -5.43
CA THR A 161 -7.15 7.84 -4.93
C THR A 161 -7.96 6.63 -4.50
N SER A 162 -7.96 5.59 -5.33
CA SER A 162 -8.64 4.32 -5.06
C SER A 162 -8.11 3.66 -3.78
N PHE A 163 -6.79 3.62 -3.62
CA PHE A 163 -6.16 3.04 -2.43
C PHE A 163 -6.44 3.88 -1.17
N ALA A 164 -6.44 5.20 -1.27
CA ALA A 164 -6.79 6.08 -0.15
C ALA A 164 -8.23 5.86 0.34
N LEU A 165 -9.19 5.79 -0.58
CA LEU A 165 -10.59 5.45 -0.27
C LEU A 165 -10.70 4.05 0.37
N PHE A 166 -9.99 3.07 -0.18
CA PHE A 166 -9.94 1.74 0.38
C PHE A 166 -9.48 1.74 1.85
N LEU A 167 -8.40 2.45 2.20
CA LEU A 167 -7.91 2.53 3.57
C LEU A 167 -8.97 3.07 4.51
N VAL A 168 -9.67 4.15 4.12
CA VAL A 168 -10.71 4.79 4.92
C VAL A 168 -11.91 3.88 5.12
N LEU A 169 -12.42 3.28 4.05
CA LEU A 169 -13.60 2.41 4.10
C LEU A 169 -13.31 1.07 4.78
N SER A 170 -12.10 0.54 4.65
CA SER A 170 -11.68 -0.70 5.30
C SER A 170 -11.65 -0.58 6.81
N ARG A 171 -11.30 0.59 7.35
CA ARG A 171 -11.26 0.82 8.81
C ARG A 171 -12.59 0.46 9.48
N GLN A 172 -13.72 0.85 8.88
CA GLN A 172 -15.05 0.54 9.40
C GLN A 172 -15.46 -0.92 9.20
N ALA A 173 -15.06 -1.50 8.06
CA ALA A 173 -15.38 -2.89 7.76
C ALA A 173 -14.64 -3.87 8.69
N VAL A 174 -13.44 -3.49 9.16
CA VAL A 174 -12.66 -4.28 10.13
C VAL A 174 -13.41 -4.48 11.44
N ASP A 175 -14.14 -3.47 11.91
CA ASP A 175 -14.89 -3.55 13.17
C ASP A 175 -16.03 -4.61 13.11
N ARG A 176 -16.55 -4.89 11.90
CA ARG A 176 -17.63 -5.85 11.67
C ARG A 176 -17.16 -7.29 11.41
N HIS A 177 -16.07 -7.43 10.65
CA HIS A 177 -15.62 -8.73 10.15
C HIS A 177 -14.32 -9.21 10.81
N GLY A 178 -13.70 -8.37 11.65
CA GLY A 178 -12.36 -8.60 12.15
C GLY A 178 -11.29 -8.39 11.08
N ALA A 179 -10.08 -8.04 11.48
CA ALA A 179 -9.00 -7.72 10.55
C ALA A 179 -8.67 -8.90 9.60
N MET A 180 -8.46 -10.09 10.15
CA MET A 180 -8.07 -11.27 9.36
C MET A 180 -9.23 -11.81 8.52
N GLY A 181 -10.46 -11.80 9.04
CA GLY A 181 -11.65 -12.18 8.29
C GLY A 181 -11.88 -11.27 7.09
N LEU A 182 -11.77 -9.95 7.28
CA LEU A 182 -11.91 -8.99 6.19
C LEU A 182 -10.78 -9.13 5.14
N THR A 183 -9.53 -9.37 5.59
CA THR A 183 -8.43 -9.66 4.67
C THR A 183 -8.75 -10.84 3.76
N ALA A 184 -9.24 -11.96 4.34
CA ALA A 184 -9.62 -13.14 3.57
C ALA A 184 -10.76 -12.85 2.57
N LEU A 185 -11.80 -12.14 3.01
CA LEU A 185 -12.95 -11.83 2.18
C LEU A 185 -12.59 -10.90 1.00
N VAL A 186 -11.86 -9.82 1.27
CA VAL A 186 -11.50 -8.83 0.25
C VAL A 186 -10.48 -9.41 -0.74
N MET A 187 -9.45 -10.09 -0.25
CA MET A 187 -8.45 -10.71 -1.12
C MET A 187 -9.00 -11.90 -1.89
N GLY A 188 -9.90 -12.70 -1.28
CA GLY A 188 -10.63 -13.77 -1.97
C GLY A 188 -11.53 -13.24 -3.09
N ALA A 189 -12.29 -12.17 -2.83
CA ALA A 189 -13.10 -11.50 -3.85
C ALA A 189 -12.24 -10.93 -4.99
N SER A 190 -11.08 -10.35 -4.65
CA SER A 190 -10.13 -9.85 -5.65
C SER A 190 -9.53 -10.98 -6.49
N ALA A 191 -9.22 -12.11 -5.88
CA ALA A 191 -8.75 -13.29 -6.60
C ALA A 191 -9.78 -13.79 -7.61
N VAL A 192 -11.05 -13.85 -7.22
CA VAL A 192 -12.15 -14.22 -8.14
C VAL A 192 -12.26 -13.23 -9.30
N ALA A 193 -12.17 -11.93 -9.02
CA ALA A 193 -12.24 -10.88 -10.06
C ALA A 193 -11.05 -10.94 -11.04
N MET A 194 -9.85 -11.30 -10.56
CA MET A 194 -8.64 -11.39 -11.37
C MET A 194 -8.41 -12.76 -12.00
N ALA A 195 -9.13 -13.80 -11.56
CA ALA A 195 -8.97 -15.17 -12.02
C ALA A 195 -9.06 -15.34 -13.55
N PRO A 196 -10.02 -14.69 -14.26
CA PRO A 196 -10.10 -14.87 -15.73
C PRO A 196 -8.82 -14.44 -16.43
N LEU A 197 -8.27 -13.26 -16.08
CA LEU A 197 -7.03 -12.76 -16.66
C LEU A 197 -5.81 -13.60 -16.22
N SER A 198 -5.78 -14.02 -14.96
CA SER A 198 -4.71 -14.85 -14.42
C SER A 198 -4.64 -16.23 -15.11
N LEU A 199 -5.79 -16.89 -15.31
CA LEU A 199 -5.88 -18.18 -15.98
C LEU A 199 -5.53 -18.05 -17.46
N TRP A 200 -6.07 -17.02 -18.13
CA TRP A 200 -5.73 -16.77 -19.52
C TRP A 200 -4.21 -16.54 -19.71
N SER A 201 -3.59 -15.69 -18.90
CA SER A 201 -2.15 -15.45 -18.96
C SER A 201 -1.32 -16.71 -18.67
N GLY A 202 -1.72 -17.51 -17.68
CA GLY A 202 -1.06 -18.77 -17.34
C GLY A 202 -1.09 -19.79 -18.48
N ILE A 203 -2.18 -19.85 -19.25
CA ILE A 203 -2.33 -20.74 -20.39
C ILE A 203 -1.66 -20.17 -21.64
N ALA A 204 -1.96 -18.90 -21.98
CA ALA A 204 -1.49 -18.26 -23.20
C ALA A 204 0.04 -18.07 -23.23
N HIS A 205 0.67 -17.89 -22.06
CA HIS A 205 2.09 -17.62 -21.91
C HIS A 205 2.82 -18.72 -21.09
N ALA A 206 2.35 -19.97 -21.14
CA ALA A 206 2.92 -21.08 -20.37
C ALA A 206 4.42 -21.28 -20.61
N ASP A 207 4.88 -21.12 -21.85
CA ASP A 207 6.29 -21.24 -22.22
C ASP A 207 7.14 -20.10 -21.59
N THR A 208 6.60 -18.88 -21.53
CA THR A 208 7.25 -17.76 -20.85
C THR A 208 7.42 -18.06 -19.37
N TRP A 209 6.35 -18.53 -18.71
CA TRP A 209 6.38 -18.85 -17.28
C TRP A 209 7.37 -19.98 -16.95
N SER A 210 7.44 -21.01 -17.79
CA SER A 210 8.32 -22.16 -17.59
C SER A 210 9.80 -21.84 -17.86
N SER A 211 10.08 -20.82 -18.66
CA SER A 211 11.45 -20.39 -19.03
C SER A 211 12.04 -19.30 -18.14
N LEU A 212 11.31 -18.84 -17.10
CA LEU A 212 11.77 -17.77 -16.22
C LEU A 212 13.02 -18.18 -15.44
N PRO A 213 14.04 -17.31 -15.37
CA PRO A 213 15.21 -17.54 -14.54
C PRO A 213 14.84 -17.65 -13.06
N GLN A 214 15.60 -18.44 -12.30
CA GLN A 214 15.34 -18.70 -10.88
C GLN A 214 15.22 -17.43 -10.04
N TYR A 215 16.04 -16.41 -10.30
CA TYR A 215 15.97 -15.14 -9.58
C TYR A 215 14.67 -14.38 -9.80
N VAL A 216 14.05 -14.51 -11.00
CA VAL A 216 12.73 -13.93 -11.30
C VAL A 216 11.64 -14.68 -10.54
N LEU A 217 11.71 -16.02 -10.49
CA LEU A 217 10.77 -16.85 -9.71
C LEU A 217 10.87 -16.53 -8.21
N LEU A 218 12.07 -16.32 -7.67
CA LEU A 218 12.26 -15.91 -6.29
C LEU A 218 11.69 -14.50 -6.03
N ALA A 219 11.92 -13.56 -6.96
CA ALA A 219 11.32 -12.23 -6.90
C ALA A 219 9.77 -12.30 -6.95
N ALA A 220 9.23 -13.14 -7.84
CA ALA A 220 7.79 -13.39 -7.92
C ALA A 220 7.23 -13.97 -6.61
N ALA A 221 7.85 -14.98 -6.04
CA ALA A 221 7.48 -15.57 -4.75
C ALA A 221 7.54 -14.54 -3.62
N TYR A 222 8.59 -13.70 -3.58
CA TYR A 222 8.69 -12.60 -2.63
C TYR A 222 7.51 -11.63 -2.75
N THR A 223 7.15 -11.21 -3.98
CA THR A 223 6.06 -10.25 -4.18
C THR A 223 4.71 -10.83 -3.78
N ILE A 224 4.48 -12.13 -4.00
CA ILE A 224 3.24 -12.82 -3.59
C ILE A 224 3.19 -12.93 -2.05
N ILE A 225 4.22 -13.52 -1.45
CA ILE A 225 4.20 -13.89 -0.03
C ILE A 225 4.40 -12.66 0.86
N PHE A 226 5.51 -11.97 0.69
CA PHE A 226 5.89 -10.89 1.60
C PHE A 226 5.19 -9.58 1.25
N ALA A 227 5.26 -9.13 -0.01
CA ALA A 227 4.70 -7.86 -0.41
C ALA A 227 3.16 -7.90 -0.66
N THR A 228 2.52 -9.06 -0.59
CA THR A 228 1.05 -9.12 -0.68
C THR A 228 0.45 -9.84 0.53
N VAL A 229 0.71 -11.13 0.75
CA VAL A 229 0.05 -11.89 1.83
C VAL A 229 0.36 -11.28 3.21
N VAL A 230 1.64 -11.05 3.51
CA VAL A 230 2.06 -10.51 4.81
C VAL A 230 1.62 -9.05 4.96
N THR A 231 1.87 -8.21 3.94
CA THR A 231 1.57 -6.77 4.06
C THR A 231 0.07 -6.48 4.16
N TYR A 232 -0.78 -7.16 3.40
CA TYR A 232 -2.24 -6.98 3.54
C TYR A 232 -2.74 -7.43 4.91
N SER A 233 -2.26 -8.57 5.42
CA SER A 233 -2.60 -9.04 6.77
C SER A 233 -2.20 -8.01 7.84
N LEU A 234 -0.98 -7.45 7.76
CA LEU A 234 -0.49 -6.46 8.72
C LEU A 234 -1.18 -5.10 8.56
N ASN A 235 -1.51 -4.67 7.34
CA ASN A 235 -2.26 -3.44 7.12
C ASN A 235 -3.67 -3.53 7.73
N TYR A 236 -4.39 -4.62 7.50
CA TYR A 236 -5.71 -4.82 8.13
C TYR A 236 -5.60 -4.95 9.65
N TYR A 237 -4.55 -5.61 10.14
CA TYR A 237 -4.26 -5.66 11.58
C TYR A 237 -4.09 -4.25 12.16
N ALA A 238 -3.36 -3.37 11.47
CA ALA A 238 -3.16 -1.99 11.88
C ALA A 238 -4.44 -1.16 11.79
N LEU A 239 -5.19 -1.27 10.68
CA LEU A 239 -6.48 -0.59 10.48
C LEU A 239 -7.50 -0.93 11.56
N GLY A 240 -7.45 -2.12 12.15
CA GLY A 240 -8.29 -2.48 13.29
C GLY A 240 -7.91 -1.79 14.62
N ARG A 241 -6.81 -1.01 14.66
CA ARG A 241 -6.25 -0.49 15.93
C ARG A 241 -5.91 0.99 15.91
N VAL A 242 -5.63 1.54 14.73
CA VAL A 242 -5.30 2.96 14.56
C VAL A 242 -6.09 3.56 13.39
N PRO A 243 -6.27 4.89 13.35
CA PRO A 243 -6.94 5.58 12.24
C PRO A 243 -6.29 5.30 10.89
N SER A 244 -7.09 5.34 9.83
CA SER A 244 -6.62 5.10 8.45
C SER A 244 -5.56 6.10 8.00
N SER A 245 -5.68 7.36 8.44
CA SER A 245 -4.68 8.41 8.20
C SER A 245 -3.31 8.09 8.80
N GLN A 246 -3.27 7.44 9.97
CA GLN A 246 -2.00 7.00 10.57
C GLN A 246 -1.38 5.83 9.81
N VAL A 247 -2.20 4.86 9.37
CA VAL A 247 -1.69 3.76 8.53
C VAL A 247 -1.09 4.31 7.24
N ALA A 248 -1.79 5.23 6.59
CA ALA A 248 -1.34 5.86 5.35
C ALA A 248 -0.04 6.67 5.53
N LEU A 249 0.14 7.37 6.66
CA LEU A 249 1.32 8.20 6.91
C LEU A 249 2.64 7.41 6.80
N PHE A 250 2.63 6.13 7.18
CA PHE A 250 3.82 5.28 7.09
C PHE A 250 4.28 5.03 5.64
N ILE A 251 3.41 5.26 4.64
CA ILE A 251 3.78 5.14 3.21
C ILE A 251 4.95 6.04 2.85
N TYR A 252 5.10 7.18 3.52
CA TYR A 252 6.24 8.08 3.30
C TYR A 252 7.61 7.47 3.64
N LEU A 253 7.66 6.33 4.34
CA LEU A 253 8.89 5.57 4.56
C LEU A 253 9.36 4.80 3.33
N GLN A 254 8.46 4.49 2.38
CA GLN A 254 8.81 3.68 1.21
C GLN A 254 9.95 4.29 0.37
N PRO A 255 9.92 5.59 0.00
CA PRO A 255 11.02 6.19 -0.73
C PRO A 255 12.35 6.15 0.04
N LEU A 256 12.30 6.36 1.37
CA LEU A 256 13.50 6.28 2.21
C LEU A 256 14.11 4.88 2.21
N ILE A 257 13.27 3.86 2.36
CA ILE A 257 13.70 2.45 2.37
C ILE A 257 14.23 2.06 0.99
N ALA A 258 13.54 2.44 -0.09
CA ALA A 258 13.96 2.14 -1.45
C ALA A 258 15.34 2.77 -1.75
N THR A 259 15.54 4.05 -1.40
CA THR A 259 16.82 4.74 -1.58
C THR A 259 17.92 4.13 -0.71
N SER A 260 17.63 3.84 0.57
CA SER A 260 18.59 3.20 1.48
C SER A 260 19.01 1.82 0.97
N THR A 261 18.08 1.05 0.41
CA THR A 261 18.38 -0.24 -0.20
C THR A 261 19.24 -0.08 -1.45
N SER A 262 18.95 0.93 -2.30
CA SER A 262 19.74 1.25 -3.49
C SER A 262 21.19 1.59 -3.13
N ILE A 263 21.41 2.34 -2.06
CA ILE A 263 22.73 2.64 -1.51
C ILE A 263 23.43 1.37 -1.03
N ALA A 264 22.72 0.51 -0.28
CA ALA A 264 23.28 -0.73 0.26
C ALA A 264 23.76 -1.71 -0.82
N VAL A 265 23.12 -1.69 -2.01
CA VAL A 265 23.56 -2.49 -3.17
C VAL A 265 24.50 -1.74 -4.11
N GLY A 266 25.01 -0.57 -3.72
CA GLY A 266 26.02 0.19 -4.45
C GLY A 266 25.50 0.89 -5.72
N ARG A 267 24.19 1.05 -5.87
CA ARG A 267 23.58 1.72 -7.03
C ARG A 267 23.35 3.23 -6.81
N ASP A 268 23.46 3.68 -5.56
CA ASP A 268 23.22 5.07 -5.16
C ASP A 268 24.20 5.50 -4.08
N VAL A 269 24.26 6.79 -3.75
CA VAL A 269 25.19 7.35 -2.75
C VAL A 269 24.43 8.06 -1.64
N LEU A 270 25.04 8.07 -0.44
CA LEU A 270 24.50 8.82 0.69
C LEU A 270 24.59 10.33 0.43
N THR A 271 23.44 11.00 0.42
CA THR A 271 23.34 12.43 0.17
C THR A 271 22.80 13.17 1.38
N LEU A 272 23.13 14.47 1.53
CA LEU A 272 22.51 15.34 2.52
C LEU A 272 20.97 15.37 2.36
N ARG A 273 20.49 15.30 1.12
CA ARG A 273 19.06 15.26 0.78
C ARG A 273 18.36 14.06 1.43
N LEU A 274 18.98 12.87 1.42
CA LEU A 274 18.44 11.69 2.11
C LEU A 274 18.38 11.90 3.63
N LEU A 275 19.41 12.49 4.22
CA LEU A 275 19.43 12.75 5.67
C LEU A 275 18.34 13.73 6.09
N VAL A 276 18.18 14.84 5.35
CA VAL A 276 17.12 15.82 5.59
C VAL A 276 15.73 15.20 5.41
N SER A 277 15.53 14.43 4.33
CA SER A 277 14.28 13.71 4.08
C SER A 277 13.96 12.72 5.20
N ALA A 278 14.95 11.95 5.64
CA ALA A 278 14.78 11.00 6.76
C ALA A 278 14.37 11.73 8.05
N ALA A 279 15.05 12.84 8.40
CA ALA A 279 14.72 13.61 9.59
C ALA A 279 13.30 14.18 9.55
N LEU A 280 12.86 14.73 8.41
CA LEU A 280 11.52 15.26 8.23
C LEU A 280 10.46 14.17 8.29
N THR A 281 10.65 13.06 7.55
CA THR A 281 9.68 11.96 7.49
C THR A 281 9.54 11.27 8.85
N LEU A 282 10.65 10.92 9.49
CA LEU A 282 10.63 10.27 10.81
C LEU A 282 10.10 11.23 11.89
N GLY A 283 10.42 12.53 11.79
CA GLY A 283 9.86 13.57 12.66
C GLY A 283 8.33 13.66 12.56
N GLY A 284 7.79 13.64 11.34
CA GLY A 284 6.33 13.60 11.11
C GLY A 284 5.66 12.38 11.70
N ILE A 285 6.25 11.18 11.49
CA ILE A 285 5.72 9.92 12.06
C ILE A 285 5.79 9.95 13.59
N ALA A 286 6.89 10.42 14.16
CA ALA A 286 7.04 10.54 15.61
C ALA A 286 6.02 11.52 16.21
N LEU A 287 5.77 12.67 15.57
CA LEU A 287 4.76 13.63 15.99
C LEU A 287 3.36 13.02 16.01
N THR A 288 3.00 12.22 15.01
CA THR A 288 1.71 11.49 14.99
C THR A 288 1.61 10.50 16.16
N ALA A 289 2.69 9.76 16.44
CA ALA A 289 2.70 8.80 17.54
C ALA A 289 2.54 9.49 18.91
N LEU A 290 3.12 10.68 19.09
CA LEU A 290 3.02 11.45 20.32
C LEU A 290 1.61 12.07 20.46
N SER A 291 1.05 12.65 19.40
CA SER A 291 -0.29 13.27 19.45
C SER A 291 -1.37 12.24 19.77
N TYR A 292 -1.32 11.06 19.18
CA TYR A 292 -2.28 9.99 19.46
C TYR A 292 -2.24 9.54 20.93
N ARG A 293 -1.05 9.50 21.53
CA ARG A 293 -0.89 9.19 22.95
C ARG A 293 -1.51 10.25 23.87
N SER A 294 -1.42 11.53 23.49
CA SER A 294 -2.00 12.62 24.28
C SER A 294 -3.53 12.63 24.22
N GLU A 295 -4.10 12.40 23.04
CA GLU A 295 -5.56 12.33 22.84
C GLU A 295 -6.17 11.10 23.54
N SER A 296 -5.52 9.95 23.51
CA SER A 296 -5.96 8.74 24.22
C SER A 296 -5.97 8.92 25.75
N LYS A 297 -5.02 9.66 26.30
CA LYS A 297 -4.98 9.98 27.74
C LYS A 297 -6.05 10.99 28.15
N GLY A 298 -6.37 11.95 27.26
CA GLY A 298 -7.39 12.98 27.52
C GLY A 298 -8.84 12.45 27.50
N ASN A 299 -9.11 11.42 26.73
CA ASN A 299 -10.48 10.85 26.58
C ASN A 299 -10.79 9.66 27.51
N GLY A 300 -9.90 9.28 28.45
CA GLY A 300 -10.14 8.22 29.44
C GLY A 300 -10.28 6.80 28.85
N ASN A 301 -10.08 6.61 27.55
CA ASN A 301 -10.05 5.30 26.91
C ASN A 301 -8.63 4.71 26.98
N PRO A 302 -8.47 3.47 27.45
CA PRO A 302 -7.17 2.80 27.40
C PRO A 302 -6.74 2.61 25.94
N PRO A 303 -5.43 2.71 25.64
CA PRO A 303 -4.85 2.56 24.34
C PRO A 303 -4.98 1.13 23.78
#